data_0b53bbcc87fb1788f8a49047862e629e
#
_entry.id   0b53bbcc87fb1788f8a49047862e629e
#
_cell.length_a   1.000
_cell.length_b   1.000
_cell.length_c   1.000
_cell.angle_alpha   90.00
_cell.angle_beta   90.00
_cell.angle_gamma   90.00
#
_symmetry.space_group_name_H-M   'P 1'
#
loop_
_entity.id
_entity.type
_entity.pdbx_description
1 polymer ?
#
loop_
_entity_poly.entity_id
_entity_poly.type
_entity_poly.pdbx_seq_one_letter_code
_entity_poly.pdbx_strand_id
1 'polypeptide(L)'
;VFLKSPDVFIELAKKYINFKPSQKIVTISLKDSKYSKVRNSKIFEWLKFASFIKKRGIRVIFILDITSLEKKNHIRDKIKEYENYDIFSFDLRARLAIYELSYLNFSVSSGTNVLLFNSRANYLLFSPVNTEINSGTGSYDLWFKHTGVAINQQLPFASSRQKIVWTKNNEKFDIIVKEFLIFEKNKKKSK
;
A
#
# COMPACT_ATOMS: atom_id res chain seq x y z
N VAL A 1 11.94 -17.91 -2.81
CA VAL A 1 10.54 -18.25 -3.13
C VAL A 1 9.69 -17.04 -2.80
N PHE A 2 8.84 -16.58 -3.75
CA PHE A 2 7.89 -15.49 -3.48
C PHE A 2 6.54 -16.07 -3.04
N LEU A 3 5.86 -15.35 -2.16
CA LEU A 3 4.48 -15.63 -1.81
C LEU A 3 3.58 -15.44 -3.03
N LYS A 4 2.63 -16.33 -3.19
CA LYS A 4 1.56 -16.24 -4.19
C LYS A 4 0.23 -16.56 -3.51
N SER A 5 -0.80 -15.81 -3.85
CA SER A 5 -2.14 -16.12 -3.36
C SER A 5 -2.64 -17.43 -3.96
N PRO A 6 -3.32 -18.30 -3.20
CA PRO A 6 -4.00 -19.46 -3.77
C PRO A 6 -5.02 -19.04 -4.84
N ASP A 7 -5.15 -19.84 -5.91
CA ASP A 7 -5.98 -19.50 -7.06
C ASP A 7 -7.46 -19.28 -6.67
N VAL A 8 -7.97 -20.00 -5.67
CA VAL A 8 -9.33 -19.80 -5.15
C VAL A 8 -9.52 -18.38 -4.60
N PHE A 9 -8.50 -17.78 -3.99
CA PHE A 9 -8.59 -16.40 -3.49
C PHE A 9 -8.43 -15.37 -4.60
N ILE A 10 -7.68 -15.70 -5.67
CA ILE A 10 -7.63 -14.85 -6.88
C ILE A 10 -9.02 -14.78 -7.52
N GLU A 11 -9.69 -15.92 -7.71
CA GLU A 11 -11.05 -15.94 -8.28
C GLU A 11 -12.08 -15.30 -7.35
N LEU A 12 -11.97 -15.50 -6.05
CA LEU A 12 -12.79 -14.82 -5.05
C LEU A 12 -12.63 -13.30 -5.15
N ALA A 13 -11.39 -12.82 -5.15
CA ALA A 13 -11.10 -11.38 -5.27
C ALA A 13 -11.66 -10.80 -6.58
N LYS A 14 -11.45 -11.48 -7.71
CA LYS A 14 -12.02 -11.07 -9.01
C LYS A 14 -13.55 -10.91 -8.96
N LYS A 15 -14.23 -11.87 -8.32
CA LYS A 15 -15.68 -11.84 -8.15
C LYS A 15 -16.12 -10.66 -7.28
N TYR A 16 -15.47 -10.48 -6.11
CA TYR A 16 -15.80 -9.40 -5.17
C TYR A 16 -15.70 -8.01 -5.80
N ILE A 17 -14.64 -7.78 -6.56
CA ILE A 17 -14.40 -6.46 -7.15
C ILE A 17 -14.98 -6.31 -8.56
N ASN A 18 -15.68 -7.31 -9.10
CA ASN A 18 -16.11 -7.32 -10.51
C ASN A 18 -14.93 -6.96 -11.44
N PHE A 19 -13.88 -7.78 -11.39
CA PHE A 19 -12.60 -7.51 -12.05
C PHE A 19 -12.72 -7.46 -13.57
N LYS A 20 -12.15 -6.42 -14.16
CA LYS A 20 -12.04 -6.27 -15.62
C LYS A 20 -10.56 -6.18 -16.02
N PRO A 21 -10.03 -7.11 -16.84
CA PRO A 21 -8.60 -7.12 -17.21
C PRO A 21 -8.09 -5.84 -17.86
N SER A 22 -8.96 -5.11 -18.56
CA SER A 22 -8.63 -3.84 -19.21
C SER A 22 -8.53 -2.65 -18.23
N GLN A 23 -9.05 -2.80 -17.00
CA GLN A 23 -9.10 -1.72 -16.03
C GLN A 23 -7.89 -1.77 -15.09
N LYS A 24 -7.13 -0.69 -15.04
CA LYS A 24 -6.07 -0.54 -14.04
C LYS A 24 -6.71 -0.34 -12.66
N ILE A 25 -6.26 -1.12 -11.68
CA ILE A 25 -6.65 -1.01 -10.28
C ILE A 25 -5.43 -0.56 -9.47
N VAL A 26 -5.63 0.42 -8.62
CA VAL A 26 -4.67 0.84 -7.60
C VAL A 26 -5.27 0.56 -6.22
N THR A 27 -4.52 -0.13 -5.37
CA THR A 27 -4.89 -0.25 -3.95
C THR A 27 -4.17 0.81 -3.12
N ILE A 28 -4.82 1.30 -2.09
CA ILE A 28 -4.25 2.21 -1.09
C ILE A 28 -4.52 1.61 0.29
N SER A 29 -3.48 1.04 0.89
CA SER A 29 -3.55 0.47 2.23
C SER A 29 -3.27 1.54 3.27
N LEU A 30 -4.30 1.86 4.05
CA LEU A 30 -4.23 2.87 5.11
C LEU A 30 -3.91 2.21 6.45
N LYS A 31 -3.10 2.90 7.24
CA LYS A 31 -2.81 2.55 8.63
C LYS A 31 -3.56 3.48 9.57
N ASP A 32 -4.23 2.88 10.56
CA ASP A 32 -4.85 3.59 11.66
C ASP A 32 -4.64 2.79 12.95
N SER A 33 -3.63 3.15 13.70
CA SER A 33 -3.24 2.46 14.93
C SER A 33 -3.41 3.37 16.13
N LYS A 34 -4.01 2.85 17.18
CA LYS A 34 -4.13 3.55 18.47
C LYS A 34 -2.79 3.69 19.19
N TYR A 35 -1.92 2.70 18.97
CA TYR A 35 -0.65 2.58 19.69
C TYR A 35 0.48 3.41 19.08
N SER A 36 0.37 3.77 17.81
CA SER A 36 1.43 4.51 17.10
C SER A 36 0.83 5.55 16.16
N LYS A 37 0.22 6.58 16.75
CA LYS A 37 -0.47 7.65 16.00
C LYS A 37 0.44 8.38 15.00
N VAL A 38 1.72 8.52 15.33
CA VAL A 38 2.72 9.17 14.46
C VAL A 38 2.89 8.43 13.11
N ARG A 39 2.56 7.14 13.08
CA ARG A 39 2.66 6.29 11.88
C ARG A 39 1.32 6.12 11.15
N ASN A 40 0.26 6.78 11.59
CA ASN A 40 -1.03 6.71 10.93
C ASN A 40 -0.99 7.44 9.59
N SER A 41 -1.73 6.90 8.63
CA SER A 41 -1.82 7.46 7.28
C SER A 41 -2.38 8.86 7.29
N LYS A 42 -1.79 9.75 6.50
CA LYS A 42 -2.29 11.12 6.28
C LYS A 42 -3.48 11.10 5.33
N ILE A 43 -4.63 10.69 5.84
CA ILE A 43 -5.84 10.39 5.06
C ILE A 43 -6.18 11.44 3.99
N PHE A 44 -6.06 12.74 4.30
CA PHE A 44 -6.41 13.79 3.35
C PHE A 44 -5.46 13.84 2.14
N GLU A 45 -4.18 13.53 2.34
CA GLU A 45 -3.22 13.46 1.23
C GLU A 45 -3.51 12.25 0.31
N TRP A 46 -3.90 11.13 0.90
CA TRP A 46 -4.33 9.94 0.16
C TRP A 46 -5.65 10.15 -0.58
N LEU A 47 -6.60 10.89 -0.02
CA LEU A 47 -7.86 11.25 -0.72
C LEU A 47 -7.61 12.18 -1.90
N LYS A 48 -6.72 13.19 -1.77
CA LYS A 48 -6.29 14.03 -2.90
C LYS A 48 -5.69 13.16 -4.00
N PHE A 49 -4.80 12.23 -3.64
CA PHE A 49 -4.18 11.32 -4.59
C PHE A 49 -5.19 10.38 -5.24
N ALA A 50 -6.10 9.79 -4.48
CA ALA A 50 -7.17 8.94 -5.02
C ALA A 50 -8.04 9.70 -6.05
N SER A 51 -8.41 10.94 -5.75
CA SER A 51 -9.12 11.80 -6.69
C SER A 51 -8.30 12.08 -7.97
N PHE A 52 -7.01 12.35 -7.82
CA PHE A 52 -6.09 12.60 -8.93
C PHE A 52 -5.99 11.39 -9.88
N ILE A 53 -5.87 10.16 -9.37
CA ILE A 53 -5.77 8.96 -10.20
C ILE A 53 -7.14 8.52 -10.75
N LYS A 54 -8.24 8.74 -10.01
CA LYS A 54 -9.61 8.49 -10.49
C LYS A 54 -9.93 9.32 -11.74
N LYS A 55 -9.52 10.59 -11.78
CA LYS A 55 -9.64 11.46 -12.95
C LYS A 55 -8.86 10.97 -14.18
N ARG A 56 -7.91 10.04 -14.01
CA ARG A 56 -7.14 9.36 -15.06
C ARG A 56 -7.73 8.02 -15.48
N GLY A 57 -8.96 7.70 -15.07
CA GLY A 57 -9.62 6.43 -15.37
C GLY A 57 -9.07 5.23 -14.61
N ILE A 58 -8.30 5.44 -13.55
CA ILE A 58 -7.76 4.38 -12.71
C ILE A 58 -8.71 4.13 -11.53
N ARG A 59 -9.10 2.89 -11.35
CA ARG A 59 -9.94 2.44 -10.25
C ARG A 59 -9.16 2.40 -8.95
N VAL A 60 -9.74 2.91 -7.87
CA VAL A 60 -9.10 2.99 -6.55
C VAL A 60 -9.86 2.12 -5.57
N ILE A 61 -9.14 1.24 -4.87
CA ILE A 61 -9.66 0.41 -3.78
C ILE A 61 -8.86 0.72 -2.52
N PHE A 62 -9.53 1.19 -1.48
CA PHE A 62 -8.91 1.35 -0.17
C PHE A 62 -8.92 0.04 0.61
N ILE A 63 -7.82 -0.26 1.29
CA ILE A 63 -7.71 -1.38 2.22
C ILE A 63 -7.46 -0.78 3.61
N LEU A 64 -8.40 -1.00 4.51
CA LEU A 64 -8.34 -0.46 5.86
C LEU A 64 -7.54 -1.36 6.81
N ASP A 65 -7.04 -0.78 7.89
CA ASP A 65 -6.52 -1.54 9.02
C ASP A 65 -7.69 -2.21 9.78
N ILE A 66 -7.45 -3.37 10.39
CA ILE A 66 -8.46 -4.11 11.17
C ILE A 66 -9.03 -3.24 12.28
N THR A 67 -8.19 -2.46 12.98
CA THR A 67 -8.64 -1.53 14.01
C THR A 67 -9.61 -0.49 13.51
N SER A 68 -9.60 -0.19 12.23
CA SER A 68 -10.55 0.72 11.57
C SER A 68 -11.91 0.09 11.29
N LEU A 69 -12.01 -1.24 11.36
CA LEU A 69 -13.25 -1.98 11.10
C LEU A 69 -14.09 -2.16 12.36
N GLU A 70 -13.46 -2.19 13.53
CA GLU A 70 -14.10 -2.46 14.82
C GLU A 70 -14.92 -1.29 15.40
N LYS A 71 -14.77 -0.08 14.88
CA LYS A 71 -15.42 1.11 15.43
C LYS A 71 -16.09 1.95 14.37
N LYS A 72 -17.10 2.76 14.75
CA LYS A 72 -17.55 3.93 14.00
C LYS A 72 -16.31 4.77 13.66
N ASN A 73 -15.68 4.49 12.54
CA ASN A 73 -14.35 4.98 12.24
C ASN A 73 -14.45 6.15 11.28
N HIS A 74 -13.94 7.28 11.72
CA HIS A 74 -13.81 8.49 10.89
C HIS A 74 -13.11 8.28 9.54
N ILE A 75 -12.27 7.25 9.39
CA ILE A 75 -11.63 6.93 8.11
C ILE A 75 -12.64 6.35 7.12
N ARG A 76 -13.47 5.40 7.54
CA ARG A 76 -14.49 4.78 6.66
C ARG A 76 -15.45 5.83 6.10
N ASP A 77 -15.87 6.78 6.94
CA ASP A 77 -16.74 7.88 6.51
C ASP A 77 -16.07 8.78 5.48
N LYS A 78 -14.76 9.03 5.64
CA LYS A 78 -13.98 9.85 4.70
C LYS A 78 -13.76 9.20 3.35
N ILE A 79 -13.72 7.86 3.29
CA ILE A 79 -13.51 7.11 2.04
C ILE A 79 -14.80 6.57 1.43
N LYS A 80 -15.98 6.93 1.94
CA LYS A 80 -17.29 6.38 1.53
C LYS A 80 -17.57 6.45 0.02
N GLU A 81 -16.95 7.37 -0.70
CA GLU A 81 -17.06 7.51 -2.15
C GLU A 81 -16.11 6.60 -2.94
N TYR A 82 -15.29 5.83 -2.23
CA TYR A 82 -14.33 4.90 -2.81
C TYR A 82 -14.65 3.47 -2.40
N GLU A 83 -14.23 2.55 -3.23
CA GLU A 83 -14.38 1.14 -2.94
C GLU A 83 -13.48 0.71 -1.78
N ASN A 84 -14.06 -0.06 -0.87
CA ASN A 84 -13.34 -0.79 0.17
C ASN A 84 -14.10 -2.09 0.45
N TYR A 85 -13.37 -3.15 0.72
CA TYR A 85 -13.92 -4.49 0.94
C TYR A 85 -13.26 -5.09 2.16
N ASP A 86 -14.04 -5.35 3.19
CA ASP A 86 -13.56 -5.80 4.50
C ASP A 86 -12.74 -7.09 4.43
N ILE A 87 -13.08 -7.98 3.49
CA ILE A 87 -12.36 -9.25 3.30
C ILE A 87 -10.86 -9.03 3.08
N PHE A 88 -10.46 -7.97 2.38
CA PHE A 88 -9.04 -7.66 2.15
C PHE A 88 -8.33 -7.09 3.38
N SER A 89 -9.09 -6.71 4.40
CA SER A 89 -8.55 -6.29 5.70
C SER A 89 -8.38 -7.47 6.66
N PHE A 90 -9.29 -8.45 6.62
CA PHE A 90 -9.32 -9.59 7.54
C PHE A 90 -8.52 -10.81 7.07
N ASP A 91 -8.59 -11.14 5.80
CA ASP A 91 -7.93 -12.34 5.26
C ASP A 91 -6.67 -11.98 4.47
N LEU A 92 -5.52 -12.45 4.95
CA LEU A 92 -4.22 -12.16 4.31
C LEU A 92 -4.08 -12.78 2.93
N ARG A 93 -4.77 -13.90 2.65
CA ARG A 93 -4.77 -14.57 1.33
C ARG A 93 -5.59 -13.75 0.33
N ALA A 94 -6.76 -13.25 0.75
CA ALA A 94 -7.57 -12.35 -0.05
C ALA A 94 -6.85 -11.00 -0.27
N ARG A 95 -6.15 -10.50 0.75
CA ARG A 95 -5.31 -9.30 0.62
C ARG A 95 -4.18 -9.50 -0.39
N LEU A 96 -3.48 -10.63 -0.34
CA LEU A 96 -2.44 -10.94 -1.32
C LEU A 96 -3.04 -11.06 -2.72
N ALA A 97 -4.21 -11.67 -2.88
CA ALA A 97 -4.91 -11.79 -4.15
C ALA A 97 -5.20 -10.41 -4.77
N ILE A 98 -5.76 -9.47 -4.01
CA ILE A 98 -6.02 -8.12 -4.54
C ILE A 98 -4.73 -7.37 -4.86
N TYR A 99 -3.63 -7.58 -4.11
CA TYR A 99 -2.33 -7.00 -4.43
C TYR A 99 -1.78 -7.53 -5.75
N GLU A 100 -1.90 -8.83 -6.02
CA GLU A 100 -1.45 -9.45 -7.27
C GLU A 100 -2.29 -9.03 -8.48
N LEU A 101 -3.60 -8.81 -8.30
CA LEU A 101 -4.51 -8.33 -9.33
C LEU A 101 -4.35 -6.84 -9.64
N SER A 102 -3.73 -6.09 -8.73
CA SER A 102 -3.61 -4.64 -8.85
C SER A 102 -2.45 -4.23 -9.74
N TYR A 103 -2.68 -3.17 -10.50
CA TYR A 103 -1.64 -2.51 -11.30
C TYR A 103 -0.51 -1.98 -10.44
N LEU A 104 -0.85 -1.37 -9.29
CA LEU A 104 0.08 -0.83 -8.32
C LEU A 104 -0.56 -0.76 -6.93
N ASN A 105 0.21 -1.08 -5.92
CA ASN A 105 -0.19 -1.05 -4.52
C ASN A 105 0.54 0.06 -3.78
N PHE A 106 -0.21 0.95 -3.15
CA PHE A 106 0.32 1.94 -2.23
C PHE A 106 0.11 1.48 -0.79
N SER A 107 1.11 1.66 0.03
CA SER A 107 1.03 1.32 1.44
C SER A 107 1.91 2.24 2.28
N VAL A 108 1.57 2.39 3.54
CA VAL A 108 2.44 2.95 4.57
C VAL A 108 3.02 1.82 5.42
N SER A 109 4.09 2.09 6.15
CA SER A 109 4.76 1.08 6.97
C SER A 109 3.80 0.41 7.98
N SER A 110 3.47 -0.85 7.74
CA SER A 110 2.57 -1.69 8.56
C SER A 110 3.01 -3.15 8.53
N GLY A 111 2.54 -3.96 9.48
CA GLY A 111 2.87 -5.39 9.54
C GLY A 111 2.45 -6.19 8.31
N THR A 112 1.37 -5.80 7.65
CA THR A 112 0.85 -6.47 6.45
C THR A 112 1.71 -6.24 5.20
N ASN A 113 2.69 -5.32 5.24
CA ASN A 113 3.61 -5.09 4.13
C ASN A 113 4.53 -6.29 3.85
N VAL A 114 4.63 -7.23 4.78
CA VAL A 114 5.33 -8.50 4.56
C VAL A 114 4.78 -9.24 3.33
N LEU A 115 3.49 -9.10 3.02
CA LEU A 115 2.88 -9.67 1.82
C LEU A 115 3.42 -9.02 0.54
N LEU A 116 3.57 -7.68 0.53
CA LEU A 116 4.13 -6.95 -0.60
C LEU A 116 5.61 -7.27 -0.79
N PHE A 117 6.39 -7.27 0.30
CA PHE A 117 7.83 -7.55 0.25
C PHE A 117 8.13 -8.95 -0.31
N ASN A 118 7.36 -9.94 0.10
CA ASN A 118 7.59 -11.33 -0.25
C ASN A 118 6.76 -11.80 -1.45
N SER A 119 6.13 -10.91 -2.21
CA SER A 119 5.39 -11.22 -3.43
C SER A 119 5.99 -10.55 -4.66
N ARG A 120 5.43 -10.83 -5.83
CA ARG A 120 5.76 -10.12 -7.08
C ARG A 120 4.84 -8.92 -7.37
N ALA A 121 3.95 -8.61 -6.45
CA ALA A 121 3.05 -7.46 -6.59
C ALA A 121 3.83 -6.15 -6.68
N ASN A 122 3.43 -5.27 -7.57
CA ASN A 122 4.06 -3.95 -7.69
C ASN A 122 3.67 -3.09 -6.50
N TYR A 123 4.60 -2.36 -5.92
CA TYR A 123 4.29 -1.47 -4.81
C TYR A 123 5.13 -0.21 -4.74
N LEU A 124 4.53 0.82 -4.17
CA LEU A 124 5.21 1.99 -3.61
C LEU A 124 4.88 2.04 -2.11
N LEU A 125 5.86 1.71 -1.29
CA LEU A 125 5.74 1.74 0.16
C LEU A 125 6.30 3.04 0.71
N PHE A 126 5.46 3.79 1.40
CA PHE A 126 5.82 5.01 2.09
C PHE A 126 6.17 4.64 3.54
N SER A 127 7.46 4.68 3.88
CA SER A 127 7.95 4.28 5.20
C SER A 127 8.37 5.51 5.99
N PRO A 128 7.54 5.99 6.92
CA PRO A 128 7.94 7.05 7.83
C PRO A 128 8.95 6.46 8.83
N VAL A 129 10.23 6.67 8.56
CA VAL A 129 11.28 6.45 9.54
C VAL A 129 11.43 7.74 10.34
N ASN A 130 11.23 7.65 11.63
CA ASN A 130 11.46 8.76 12.55
C ASN A 130 12.49 8.33 13.58
N THR A 131 13.58 9.06 13.68
CA THR A 131 14.65 8.83 14.68
C THR A 131 14.16 9.05 16.11
N GLU A 132 13.06 9.76 16.31
CA GLU A 132 12.44 9.97 17.63
C GLU A 132 11.57 8.78 18.08
N ILE A 133 11.29 7.81 17.18
CA ILE A 133 10.49 6.62 17.50
C ILE A 133 11.40 5.50 17.97
N ASN A 134 11.40 5.25 19.27
CA ASN A 134 12.22 4.21 19.89
C ASN A 134 11.61 2.80 19.83
N SER A 135 10.45 2.61 19.19
CA SER A 135 9.76 1.32 19.16
C SER A 135 9.15 1.00 17.80
N GLY A 136 9.20 -0.28 17.45
CA GLY A 136 8.64 -0.81 16.21
C GLY A 136 9.45 -0.43 14.98
N THR A 137 9.00 -0.91 13.82
CA THR A 137 9.68 -0.68 12.52
C THR A 137 9.70 0.79 12.07
N GLY A 138 9.16 1.71 12.88
CA GLY A 138 9.30 3.15 12.67
C GLY A 138 10.63 3.72 13.14
N SER A 139 11.39 2.99 13.97
CA SER A 139 12.76 3.38 14.31
C SER A 139 13.73 2.81 13.27
N TYR A 140 14.78 3.58 12.99
CA TYR A 140 15.83 3.17 12.06
C TYR A 140 16.53 1.87 12.50
N ASP A 141 16.90 1.80 13.78
CA ASP A 141 17.67 0.69 14.31
C ASP A 141 16.90 -0.62 14.27
N LEU A 142 15.61 -0.59 14.63
CA LEU A 142 14.76 -1.76 14.54
C LEU A 142 14.45 -2.16 13.09
N TRP A 143 14.26 -1.19 12.21
CA TRP A 143 14.11 -1.49 10.79
C TRP A 143 15.35 -2.21 10.26
N PHE A 144 16.54 -1.64 10.47
CA PHE A 144 17.80 -2.23 10.01
C PHE A 144 18.03 -3.62 10.62
N LYS A 145 17.81 -3.77 11.93
CA LYS A 145 17.96 -5.05 12.64
C LYS A 145 17.06 -6.15 12.04
N HIS A 146 15.82 -5.81 11.65
CA HIS A 146 14.85 -6.79 11.15
C HIS A 146 14.96 -7.04 9.64
N THR A 147 15.41 -6.09 8.86
CA THR A 147 15.41 -6.18 7.39
C THR A 147 16.80 -6.25 6.78
N GLY A 148 17.83 -5.83 7.49
CA GLY A 148 19.18 -5.65 6.97
C GLY A 148 19.30 -4.50 5.96
N VAL A 149 18.26 -3.68 5.81
CA VAL A 149 18.18 -2.62 4.79
C VAL A 149 18.33 -1.25 5.43
N ALA A 150 19.32 -0.49 4.98
CA ALA A 150 19.55 0.87 5.44
C ALA A 150 18.55 1.86 4.81
N ILE A 151 18.44 3.05 5.44
CA ILE A 151 17.65 4.16 4.86
C ILE A 151 18.19 4.46 3.45
N ASN A 152 17.28 4.80 2.54
CA ASN A 152 17.52 5.05 1.12
C ASN A 152 17.93 3.81 0.30
N GLN A 153 18.01 2.64 0.90
CA GLN A 153 18.19 1.38 0.17
C GLN A 153 16.86 0.72 -0.14
N GLN A 154 16.85 -0.12 -1.15
CA GLN A 154 15.74 -0.99 -1.50
C GLN A 154 16.00 -2.41 -1.01
N LEU A 155 14.95 -3.21 -0.87
CA LEU A 155 15.13 -4.64 -0.59
C LEU A 155 15.97 -5.27 -1.71
N PRO A 156 16.97 -6.10 -1.40
CA PRO A 156 17.91 -6.63 -2.40
C PRO A 156 17.24 -7.50 -3.48
N PHE A 157 16.07 -8.05 -3.18
CA PHE A 157 15.28 -8.86 -4.08
C PHE A 157 14.10 -8.11 -4.72
N ALA A 158 13.97 -6.79 -4.45
CA ALA A 158 12.91 -5.98 -5.04
C ALA A 158 13.11 -5.83 -6.56
N SER A 159 12.04 -5.97 -7.30
CA SER A 159 12.03 -5.66 -8.73
C SER A 159 12.06 -4.14 -8.97
N SER A 160 12.33 -3.72 -10.21
CA SER A 160 12.27 -2.30 -10.61
C SER A 160 10.88 -1.67 -10.41
N ARG A 161 9.86 -2.47 -10.15
CA ARG A 161 8.47 -2.06 -9.93
C ARG A 161 8.05 -2.12 -8.46
N GLN A 162 8.99 -2.33 -7.58
CA GLN A 162 8.83 -2.42 -6.14
C GLN A 162 9.75 -1.40 -5.48
N LYS A 163 9.20 -0.42 -4.78
CA LYS A 163 10.00 0.67 -4.22
C LYS A 163 9.55 1.04 -2.81
N ILE A 164 10.52 1.22 -1.91
CA ILE A 164 10.35 1.90 -0.64
C ILE A 164 10.70 3.37 -0.85
N VAL A 165 9.79 4.26 -0.49
CA VAL A 165 9.95 5.71 -0.59
C VAL A 165 10.45 6.26 0.74
N TRP A 166 11.71 6.64 0.79
CA TRP A 166 12.43 7.08 1.98
C TRP A 166 12.44 8.61 2.07
N THR A 167 11.39 9.23 2.56
CA THR A 167 11.37 10.68 2.76
C THR A 167 10.78 11.03 4.13
N LYS A 168 11.27 12.09 4.77
CA LYS A 168 10.78 12.52 6.09
C LYS A 168 9.28 12.86 6.09
N ASN A 169 8.75 13.37 4.98
CA ASN A 169 7.34 13.76 4.81
C ASN A 169 6.72 13.03 3.62
N ASN A 170 6.95 11.72 3.54
CA ASN A 170 6.67 10.89 2.39
C ASN A 170 5.18 10.81 1.98
N GLU A 171 4.27 11.03 2.89
CA GLU A 171 2.83 11.01 2.62
C GLU A 171 2.26 12.41 2.24
N LYS A 172 3.03 13.32 1.66
CA LYS A 172 2.50 14.52 1.03
C LYS A 172 2.02 14.20 -0.38
N PHE A 173 0.90 14.80 -0.77
CA PHE A 173 0.28 14.61 -2.08
C PHE A 173 1.28 14.72 -3.24
N ASP A 174 2.09 15.76 -3.25
CA ASP A 174 3.07 16.01 -4.34
C ASP A 174 4.12 14.90 -4.43
N ILE A 175 4.55 14.35 -3.29
CA ILE A 175 5.51 13.25 -3.25
C ILE A 175 4.85 11.97 -3.76
N ILE A 176 3.61 11.69 -3.34
CA ILE A 176 2.86 10.51 -3.79
C ILE A 176 2.65 10.56 -5.32
N VAL A 177 2.23 11.72 -5.83
CA VAL A 177 2.06 11.94 -7.28
C VAL A 177 3.37 11.78 -8.03
N LYS A 178 4.46 12.40 -7.55
CA LYS A 178 5.79 12.29 -8.16
C LYS A 178 6.22 10.84 -8.30
N GLU A 179 6.11 10.05 -7.24
CA GLU A 179 6.51 8.64 -7.25
C GLU A 179 5.63 7.79 -8.17
N PHE A 180 4.33 8.06 -8.20
CA PHE A 180 3.42 7.43 -9.15
C PHE A 180 3.81 7.75 -10.61
N LEU A 181 4.10 9.00 -10.93
CA LEU A 181 4.47 9.38 -12.30
C LEU A 181 5.83 8.79 -12.73
N ILE A 182 6.78 8.66 -11.81
CA ILE A 182 8.04 7.95 -12.05
C ILE A 182 7.77 6.48 -12.38
N PHE A 183 6.91 5.81 -11.59
CA PHE A 183 6.52 4.42 -11.85
C PHE A 183 5.87 4.25 -13.23
N GLU A 184 4.98 5.15 -13.63
CA GLU A 184 4.33 5.14 -14.95
C GLU A 184 5.34 5.32 -16.11
N LYS A 185 6.35 6.20 -15.94
CA LYS A 185 7.40 6.42 -16.96
C LYS A 185 8.28 5.19 -17.14
N ASN A 186 8.67 4.53 -16.05
CA ASN A 186 9.55 3.37 -16.11
C ASN A 186 8.90 2.18 -16.85
N LYS A 187 7.57 2.05 -16.76
CA LYS A 187 6.82 1.04 -17.53
C LYS A 187 6.90 1.23 -19.03
N LYS A 188 6.97 2.47 -19.52
CA LYS A 188 7.04 2.76 -20.97
C LYS A 188 8.40 2.39 -21.57
N LYS A 189 9.45 2.33 -20.75
CA LYS A 189 10.82 1.97 -21.20
C LYS A 189 11.08 0.46 -21.20
N SER A 190 10.23 -0.34 -20.55
CA SER A 190 10.38 -1.80 -20.43
C SER A 190 9.51 -2.57 -21.44
N LYS A 191 8.88 -1.87 -22.39
CA LYS A 191 8.20 -2.39 -23.56
C LYS A 191 9.03 -2.11 -24.81
#